data_525c39389063d0bc07a41781143574e1
#
_entry.id   525c39389063d0bc07a41781143574e1
#
_cell.length_a   1.000
_cell.length_b   1.000
_cell.length_c   1.000
_cell.angle_alpha   90.00
_cell.angle_beta   90.00
_cell.angle_gamma   90.00
#
_symmetry.space_group_name_H-M   'P 1'
#
loop_
_entity.id
_entity.type
_entity.pdbx_description
1 polymer ?
#
loop_
_entity_poly.entity_id
_entity_poly.type
_entity_poly.pdbx_seq_one_letter_code
_entity_poly.pdbx_strand_id
1 'polypeptide(L)'
;MSHSLFSPSSAHRWIPCPGSMAFPENQEDGGSSPYADDGSATHHMASELLQYREPEPVTLNGKDYFYDEERRERVQGYVDDVRRRAGGGYLFVEHRVDLSDFLGEGQGGTADAVIAIPDKRMAIIEDLKDGSGEKVFASYVGANGRQEPNPQLALYGLGALQELELFGEIDNVLLVVYQPKLSHIDEFTVSVADLRAFGKKASAAVELAGAAMVAGGHLTPGTKQCRWCRAKHRCPALTRLVADEVRLDFDDAVPVIPVADFKELAKHYSSIPLIKQWCDAITAEMTKQVAEGAEIIGPDGKPFKFVEGKAGDRKWTDEKAAEAALVGLLGPRAYTEPKMLTAPAAGKLIKGPAWKDVFEPLIKRAPGRPMLAFGSDPRPPVAAAATANEFDDELNS
;
A
#
# COMPACT_ATOMS: atom_id res chain seq x y z
N MET A 1 -18.91 7.31 -9.10
CA MET A 1 -19.09 8.30 -7.99
C MET A 1 -17.83 9.11 -7.91
N SER A 2 -17.88 10.45 -7.93
CA SER A 2 -16.69 11.26 -7.76
C SER A 2 -16.21 11.11 -6.32
N HIS A 3 -14.94 10.73 -6.13
CA HIS A 3 -14.34 10.70 -4.80
C HIS A 3 -14.28 12.11 -4.22
N SER A 4 -14.48 12.20 -2.91
CA SER A 4 -14.31 13.43 -2.14
C SER A 4 -12.87 13.91 -2.25
N LEU A 5 -12.66 15.19 -2.56
CA LEU A 5 -11.33 15.79 -2.69
C LEU A 5 -10.49 15.61 -1.41
N PHE A 6 -11.14 15.76 -0.27
CA PHE A 6 -10.58 15.54 1.06
C PHE A 6 -11.08 14.21 1.66
N SER A 7 -10.89 13.11 0.91
CA SER A 7 -11.38 11.80 1.36
C SER A 7 -10.74 11.38 2.69
N PRO A 8 -11.49 10.70 3.59
CA PRO A 8 -10.95 10.13 4.81
C PRO A 8 -9.76 9.19 4.56
N SER A 9 -9.82 8.36 3.53
CA SER A 9 -8.75 7.42 3.18
C SER A 9 -7.42 8.09 2.84
N SER A 10 -7.42 9.34 2.36
CA SER A 10 -6.21 10.12 2.06
C SER A 10 -5.82 11.14 3.15
N ALA A 11 -6.55 11.15 4.27
CA ALA A 11 -6.36 12.13 5.35
C ALA A 11 -4.96 12.09 5.99
N HIS A 12 -4.34 10.92 6.01
CA HIS A 12 -2.94 10.75 6.45
C HIS A 12 -1.93 11.54 5.61
N ARG A 13 -2.30 12.01 4.41
CA ARG A 13 -1.48 12.84 3.52
C ARG A 13 -1.85 14.32 3.65
N TRP A 14 -3.12 14.69 3.40
CA TRP A 14 -3.50 16.09 3.28
C TRP A 14 -3.59 16.82 4.63
N ILE A 15 -3.85 16.13 5.75
CA ILE A 15 -3.84 16.76 7.07
C ILE A 15 -2.42 17.23 7.46
N PRO A 16 -1.37 16.37 7.46
CA PRO A 16 -0.04 16.80 7.85
C PRO A 16 0.71 17.57 6.76
N CYS A 17 0.30 17.47 5.50
CA CYS A 17 0.90 18.18 4.37
C CYS A 17 -0.17 18.80 3.47
N PRO A 18 -0.87 19.87 3.91
CA PRO A 18 -1.90 20.53 3.10
C PRO A 18 -1.37 21.00 1.75
N GLY A 19 -0.12 21.47 1.68
CA GLY A 19 0.55 21.87 0.46
C GLY A 19 0.65 20.76 -0.59
N SER A 20 0.51 19.49 -0.20
CA SER A 20 0.47 18.37 -1.16
C SER A 20 -0.72 18.45 -2.12
N MET A 21 -1.76 19.16 -1.76
CA MET A 21 -2.96 19.37 -2.59
C MET A 21 -2.74 20.40 -3.72
N ALA A 22 -1.62 21.13 -3.71
CA ALA A 22 -1.20 21.95 -4.86
C ALA A 22 -0.85 21.11 -6.10
N PHE A 23 -0.59 19.81 -5.92
CA PHE A 23 -0.26 18.91 -7.02
C PHE A 23 -1.53 18.26 -7.59
N PRO A 24 -1.85 18.44 -8.88
CA PRO A 24 -3.05 17.88 -9.51
C PRO A 24 -3.16 16.36 -9.33
N GLU A 25 -2.05 15.63 -9.36
CA GLU A 25 -2.00 14.18 -9.20
C GLU A 25 -2.58 13.70 -7.84
N ASN A 26 -2.55 14.56 -6.85
CA ASN A 26 -3.10 14.27 -5.53
C ASN A 26 -4.59 14.65 -5.39
N GLN A 27 -5.15 15.35 -6.37
CA GLN A 27 -6.56 15.74 -6.44
C GLN A 27 -7.39 14.74 -7.22
N GLU A 28 -6.76 13.98 -8.11
CA GLU A 28 -7.41 12.98 -8.96
C GLU A 28 -7.49 11.62 -8.29
N ASP A 29 -8.44 10.83 -8.75
CA ASP A 29 -8.47 9.40 -8.43
C ASP A 29 -7.40 8.68 -9.27
N GLY A 30 -6.47 8.02 -8.62
CA GLY A 30 -5.29 7.46 -9.26
C GLY A 30 -5.47 6.10 -9.90
N GLY A 31 -6.70 5.69 -10.11
CA GLY A 31 -7.00 4.34 -10.53
C GLY A 31 -6.79 3.31 -9.41
N SER A 32 -7.08 2.07 -9.70
CA SER A 32 -6.94 0.96 -8.77
C SER A 32 -5.77 0.07 -9.17
N SER A 33 -5.08 -0.49 -8.20
CA SER A 33 -4.10 -1.55 -8.40
C SER A 33 -4.75 -2.92 -8.19
N PRO A 34 -4.17 -4.03 -8.70
CA PRO A 34 -4.68 -5.37 -8.43
C PRO A 34 -4.84 -5.69 -6.93
N TYR A 35 -4.01 -5.10 -6.07
CA TYR A 35 -4.12 -5.22 -4.61
C TYR A 35 -5.30 -4.42 -4.06
N ALA A 36 -5.51 -3.21 -4.56
CA ALA A 36 -6.67 -2.40 -4.17
C ALA A 36 -7.98 -3.04 -4.64
N ASP A 37 -7.98 -3.67 -5.83
CA ASP A 37 -9.13 -4.41 -6.35
C ASP A 37 -9.41 -5.65 -5.48
N ASP A 38 -8.38 -6.40 -5.06
CA ASP A 38 -8.53 -7.54 -4.15
C ASP A 38 -9.14 -7.11 -2.81
N GLY A 39 -8.64 -6.00 -2.26
CA GLY A 39 -9.21 -5.37 -1.06
C GLY A 39 -10.67 -4.96 -1.26
N SER A 40 -10.98 -4.25 -2.36
CA SER A 40 -12.36 -3.81 -2.67
C SER A 40 -13.32 -4.99 -2.82
N ALA A 41 -12.89 -6.09 -3.44
CA ALA A 41 -13.70 -7.31 -3.52
C ALA A 41 -13.96 -7.91 -2.13
N THR A 42 -12.96 -7.90 -1.25
CA THR A 42 -13.10 -8.39 0.12
C THR A 42 -14.08 -7.53 0.93
N HIS A 43 -14.00 -6.19 0.83
CA HIS A 43 -14.96 -5.27 1.46
C HIS A 43 -16.39 -5.52 0.97
N HIS A 44 -16.57 -5.65 -0.36
CA HIS A 44 -17.90 -5.95 -0.91
C HIS A 44 -18.47 -7.25 -0.34
N MET A 45 -17.69 -8.32 -0.32
CA MET A 45 -18.17 -9.62 0.21
C MET A 45 -18.44 -9.57 1.72
N ALA A 46 -17.64 -8.81 2.48
CA ALA A 46 -17.90 -8.58 3.90
C ALA A 46 -19.21 -7.82 4.13
N SER A 47 -19.46 -6.79 3.32
CA SER A 47 -20.70 -6.01 3.43
C SER A 47 -21.94 -6.83 3.10
N GLU A 48 -21.88 -7.72 2.10
CA GLU A 48 -22.96 -8.63 1.77
C GLU A 48 -23.30 -9.55 2.96
N LEU A 49 -22.27 -10.17 3.57
CA LEU A 49 -22.49 -11.03 4.74
C LEU A 49 -23.02 -10.27 5.94
N LEU A 50 -22.50 -9.06 6.22
CA LEU A 50 -23.01 -8.24 7.32
C LEU A 50 -24.50 -7.89 7.14
N GLN A 51 -24.93 -7.76 5.90
CA GLN A 51 -26.33 -7.51 5.51
C GLN A 51 -27.14 -8.80 5.29
N TYR A 52 -26.62 -9.96 5.72
CA TYR A 52 -27.25 -11.28 5.60
C TYR A 52 -27.53 -11.69 4.15
N ARG A 53 -26.68 -11.27 3.20
CA ARG A 53 -26.73 -11.70 1.81
C ARG A 53 -25.56 -12.65 1.51
N GLU A 54 -25.75 -13.58 0.58
CA GLU A 54 -24.68 -14.46 0.12
C GLU A 54 -23.79 -13.68 -0.84
N PRO A 55 -22.44 -13.67 -0.64
CA PRO A 55 -21.53 -12.95 -1.52
C PRO A 55 -21.45 -13.59 -2.92
N GLU A 56 -21.64 -12.78 -3.93
CA GLU A 56 -21.41 -13.17 -5.32
C GLU A 56 -20.00 -12.77 -5.80
N PRO A 57 -19.47 -13.41 -6.87
CA PRO A 57 -18.21 -13.01 -7.48
C PRO A 57 -18.28 -11.56 -7.98
N VAL A 58 -17.17 -10.82 -7.81
CA VAL A 58 -17.07 -9.43 -8.23
C VAL A 58 -16.04 -9.29 -9.34
N THR A 59 -16.40 -8.63 -10.43
CA THR A 59 -15.47 -8.29 -11.50
C THR A 59 -14.98 -6.86 -11.35
N LEU A 60 -13.67 -6.67 -11.11
CA LEU A 60 -13.01 -5.38 -11.01
C LEU A 60 -11.88 -5.30 -12.02
N ASN A 61 -11.85 -4.24 -12.82
CA ASN A 61 -10.85 -4.01 -13.87
C ASN A 61 -10.59 -5.23 -14.79
N GLY A 62 -11.66 -5.96 -15.12
CA GLY A 62 -11.61 -7.14 -16.00
C GLY A 62 -11.07 -8.43 -15.36
N LYS A 63 -10.91 -8.44 -14.04
CA LYS A 63 -10.53 -9.62 -13.27
C LYS A 63 -11.66 -10.01 -12.31
N ASP A 64 -11.94 -11.33 -12.26
CA ASP A 64 -12.95 -11.89 -11.36
C ASP A 64 -12.33 -12.25 -10.02
N TYR A 65 -13.02 -11.87 -8.94
CA TYR A 65 -12.67 -12.17 -7.55
C TYR A 65 -13.77 -13.03 -6.95
N PHE A 66 -13.40 -14.20 -6.45
CA PHE A 66 -14.33 -15.20 -5.94
C PHE A 66 -14.31 -15.22 -4.41
N TYR A 67 -15.44 -15.65 -3.82
CA TYR A 67 -15.57 -15.94 -2.40
C TYR A 67 -15.06 -17.39 -2.13
N ASP A 68 -13.76 -17.59 -2.37
CA ASP A 68 -13.06 -18.85 -2.14
C ASP A 68 -12.81 -19.11 -0.64
N GLU A 69 -12.26 -20.29 -0.30
CA GLU A 69 -12.06 -20.70 1.08
C GLU A 69 -11.15 -19.73 1.86
N GLU A 70 -10.04 -19.29 1.23
CA GLU A 70 -9.09 -18.38 1.88
C GLU A 70 -9.71 -17.02 2.19
N ARG A 71 -10.45 -16.45 1.23
CA ARG A 71 -11.17 -15.17 1.43
C ARG A 71 -12.32 -15.34 2.41
N ARG A 72 -13.00 -16.50 2.39
CA ARG A 72 -14.08 -16.83 3.34
C ARG A 72 -13.62 -16.74 4.78
N GLU A 73 -12.50 -17.37 5.12
CA GLU A 73 -11.95 -17.31 6.49
C GLU A 73 -11.69 -15.88 6.93
N ARG A 74 -11.06 -15.06 6.06
CA ARG A 74 -10.75 -13.67 6.37
C ARG A 74 -11.99 -12.82 6.56
N VAL A 75 -12.93 -12.92 5.65
CA VAL A 75 -14.19 -12.15 5.69
C VAL A 75 -15.05 -12.58 6.87
N GLN A 76 -15.17 -13.89 7.13
CA GLN A 76 -15.97 -14.40 8.23
C GLN A 76 -15.44 -13.92 9.58
N GLY A 77 -14.10 -13.91 9.76
CA GLY A 77 -13.49 -13.40 10.98
C GLY A 77 -13.83 -11.94 11.26
N TYR A 78 -13.80 -11.08 10.23
CA TYR A 78 -14.22 -9.69 10.34
C TYR A 78 -15.73 -9.57 10.66
N VAL A 79 -16.56 -10.29 9.93
CA VAL A 79 -18.03 -10.28 10.14
C VAL A 79 -18.39 -10.69 11.56
N ASP A 80 -17.73 -11.72 12.08
CA ASP A 80 -17.96 -12.21 13.45
C ASP A 80 -17.53 -11.16 14.48
N ASP A 81 -16.40 -10.45 14.24
CA ASP A 81 -15.93 -9.39 15.12
C ASP A 81 -16.90 -8.21 15.15
N VAL A 82 -17.34 -7.71 13.98
CA VAL A 82 -18.32 -6.64 13.87
C VAL A 82 -19.63 -7.01 14.58
N ARG A 83 -20.17 -8.22 14.33
CA ARG A 83 -21.41 -8.69 14.96
C ARG A 83 -21.27 -8.82 16.47
N ARG A 84 -20.14 -9.35 16.94
CA ARG A 84 -19.83 -9.46 18.37
C ARG A 84 -19.79 -8.07 19.04
N ARG A 85 -19.17 -7.09 18.38
CA ARG A 85 -19.10 -5.70 18.88
C ARG A 85 -20.45 -5.01 18.84
N ALA A 86 -21.23 -5.24 17.80
CA ALA A 86 -22.56 -4.68 17.67
C ALA A 86 -23.48 -5.16 18.83
N GLY A 87 -23.37 -6.43 19.20
CA GLY A 87 -24.17 -7.01 20.31
C GLY A 87 -25.65 -6.73 20.10
N GLY A 88 -26.26 -5.93 21.00
CA GLY A 88 -27.65 -5.45 20.89
C GLY A 88 -27.75 -4.01 20.36
N GLY A 89 -26.66 -3.40 19.89
CA GLY A 89 -26.63 -2.05 19.35
C GLY A 89 -27.13 -1.96 17.90
N TYR A 90 -27.02 -0.78 17.33
CA TYR A 90 -27.40 -0.50 15.94
C TYR A 90 -26.16 -0.58 15.05
N LEU A 91 -26.21 -1.42 14.01
CA LEU A 91 -25.14 -1.62 13.02
C LEU A 91 -25.52 -1.00 11.68
N PHE A 92 -24.62 -0.17 11.14
CA PHE A 92 -24.70 0.41 9.81
C PHE A 92 -23.51 -0.10 9.01
N VAL A 93 -23.75 -0.69 7.84
CA VAL A 93 -22.75 -1.31 6.98
C VAL A 93 -22.59 -0.47 5.73
N GLU A 94 -21.35 -0.24 5.27
CA GLU A 94 -21.02 0.65 4.14
C GLU A 94 -21.71 2.01 4.32
N HIS A 95 -21.56 2.55 5.52
CA HIS A 95 -22.28 3.76 5.93
C HIS A 95 -21.62 5.00 5.36
N ARG A 96 -22.40 5.76 4.56
CA ARG A 96 -21.91 7.03 4.02
C ARG A 96 -21.97 8.10 5.10
N VAL A 97 -20.83 8.65 5.45
CA VAL A 97 -20.71 9.74 6.41
C VAL A 97 -20.59 11.08 5.68
N ASP A 98 -21.29 12.09 6.18
CA ASP A 98 -21.19 13.47 5.74
C ASP A 98 -20.17 14.23 6.61
N LEU A 99 -19.23 14.90 5.97
CA LEU A 99 -18.18 15.70 6.59
C LEU A 99 -18.25 17.17 6.15
N SER A 100 -19.38 17.60 5.59
CA SER A 100 -19.55 18.96 5.05
C SER A 100 -19.28 20.05 6.09
N ASP A 101 -19.66 19.83 7.34
CA ASP A 101 -19.45 20.77 8.44
C ASP A 101 -17.95 21.01 8.77
N PHE A 102 -17.09 20.06 8.42
CA PHE A 102 -15.64 20.10 8.74
C PHE A 102 -14.75 20.30 7.51
N LEU A 103 -15.12 19.71 6.39
CA LEU A 103 -14.26 19.65 5.19
C LEU A 103 -14.82 20.43 3.99
N GLY A 104 -16.02 21.02 4.13
CA GLY A 104 -16.71 21.73 3.08
C GLY A 104 -17.76 20.87 2.36
N GLU A 105 -18.63 21.55 1.63
CA GLU A 105 -19.82 20.97 1.00
C GLU A 105 -19.47 19.74 0.11
N GLY A 106 -20.25 18.67 0.27
CA GLY A 106 -20.11 17.43 -0.50
C GLY A 106 -18.93 16.56 -0.12
N GLN A 107 -18.13 16.94 0.91
CA GLN A 107 -17.05 16.10 1.42
C GLN A 107 -17.61 15.00 2.33
N GLY A 108 -17.03 13.82 2.24
CA GLY A 108 -17.45 12.65 3.02
C GLY A 108 -16.72 11.39 2.62
N GLY A 109 -17.22 10.25 3.04
CA GLY A 109 -16.68 8.95 2.73
C GLY A 109 -17.65 7.84 3.09
N THR A 110 -17.24 6.59 2.92
CA THR A 110 -17.99 5.41 3.31
C THR A 110 -17.18 4.65 4.34
N ALA A 111 -17.78 4.40 5.52
CA ALA A 111 -17.19 3.60 6.58
C ALA A 111 -17.71 2.16 6.49
N ASP A 112 -16.84 1.18 6.61
CA ASP A 112 -17.20 -0.25 6.43
C ASP A 112 -18.24 -0.71 7.44
N ALA A 113 -18.01 -0.43 8.73
CA ALA A 113 -18.98 -0.69 9.79
C ALA A 113 -18.99 0.45 10.81
N VAL A 114 -20.21 0.92 11.11
CA VAL A 114 -20.49 1.94 12.13
C VAL A 114 -21.50 1.35 13.10
N ILE A 115 -21.22 1.41 14.40
CA ILE A 115 -22.06 0.79 15.43
C ILE A 115 -22.38 1.82 16.50
N ALA A 116 -23.65 1.95 16.87
CA ALA A 116 -24.07 2.71 18.04
C ALA A 116 -24.47 1.75 19.17
N ILE A 117 -23.93 1.97 20.37
CA ILE A 117 -24.25 1.22 21.58
C ILE A 117 -24.75 2.23 22.65
N PRO A 118 -26.02 2.64 22.60
CA PRO A 118 -26.56 3.69 23.47
C PRO A 118 -26.39 3.40 24.96
N ASP A 119 -26.61 2.16 25.39
CA ASP A 119 -26.49 1.75 26.79
C ASP A 119 -25.04 1.96 27.34
N LYS A 120 -24.03 1.98 26.46
CA LYS A 120 -22.63 2.25 26.80
C LYS A 120 -22.18 3.67 26.48
N ARG A 121 -23.08 4.50 25.94
CA ARG A 121 -22.75 5.85 25.43
C ARG A 121 -21.54 5.83 24.51
N MET A 122 -21.47 4.82 23.62
CA MET A 122 -20.33 4.53 22.78
C MET A 122 -20.74 4.31 21.32
N ALA A 123 -19.94 4.84 20.41
CA ALA A 123 -19.94 4.43 19.01
C ALA A 123 -18.68 3.61 18.70
N ILE A 124 -18.75 2.77 17.67
CA ILE A 124 -17.60 2.01 17.17
C ILE A 124 -17.50 2.25 15.67
N ILE A 125 -16.30 2.55 15.19
CA ILE A 125 -15.95 2.61 13.79
C ILE A 125 -14.96 1.50 13.52
N GLU A 126 -15.34 0.51 12.73
CA GLU A 126 -14.49 -0.61 12.40
C GLU A 126 -14.22 -0.66 10.91
N ASP A 127 -12.95 -0.68 10.55
CA ASP A 127 -12.44 -0.58 9.18
C ASP A 127 -11.63 -1.83 8.84
N LEU A 128 -12.04 -2.51 7.77
CA LEU A 128 -11.39 -3.71 7.25
C LEU A 128 -10.20 -3.31 6.38
N LYS A 129 -9.04 -3.88 6.65
CA LYS A 129 -7.82 -3.69 5.84
C LYS A 129 -7.32 -5.05 5.36
N ASP A 130 -7.67 -5.43 4.13
CA ASP A 130 -7.26 -6.73 3.57
C ASP A 130 -5.92 -6.69 2.82
N GLY A 131 -5.08 -5.67 3.10
CA GLY A 131 -3.72 -5.59 2.60
C GLY A 131 -2.74 -6.43 3.42
N SER A 132 -1.71 -6.97 2.77
CA SER A 132 -0.66 -7.79 3.42
C SER A 132 0.66 -7.04 3.67
N GLY A 133 0.74 -5.75 3.31
CA GLY A 133 1.98 -4.98 3.38
C GLY A 133 2.36 -4.62 4.81
N GLU A 134 1.81 -3.57 5.37
CA GLU A 134 2.12 -3.09 6.72
C GLU A 134 0.91 -3.09 7.64
N LYS A 135 1.17 -3.21 8.94
CA LYS A 135 0.16 -3.04 9.97
C LYS A 135 -0.34 -1.60 9.99
N VAL A 136 -1.65 -1.44 9.93
CA VAL A 136 -2.34 -0.17 10.15
C VAL A 136 -2.80 -0.14 11.61
N PHE A 137 -2.68 1.02 12.25
CA PHE A 137 -3.04 1.20 13.64
C PHE A 137 -4.21 2.18 13.77
N ALA A 138 -5.06 1.96 14.77
CA ALA A 138 -6.17 2.83 15.10
C ALA A 138 -5.73 4.16 15.72
N SER A 139 -4.48 4.22 16.20
CA SER A 139 -3.82 5.43 16.72
C SER A 139 -2.33 5.43 16.42
N TYR A 140 -1.68 6.58 16.62
CA TYR A 140 -0.22 6.73 16.52
C TYR A 140 0.26 7.81 17.47
N VAL A 141 1.55 7.79 17.79
CA VAL A 141 2.17 8.83 18.61
C VAL A 141 2.37 10.09 17.75
N GLY A 142 1.74 11.19 18.15
CA GLY A 142 1.91 12.50 17.55
C GLY A 142 3.24 13.16 17.92
N ALA A 143 3.55 14.30 17.30
CA ALA A 143 4.78 15.05 17.55
C ALA A 143 4.92 15.55 19.01
N ASN A 144 3.82 15.69 19.71
CA ASN A 144 3.75 16.08 21.12
C ASN A 144 3.90 14.90 22.10
N GLY A 145 4.18 13.68 21.59
CA GLY A 145 4.29 12.46 22.38
C GLY A 145 2.96 11.87 22.86
N ARG A 146 1.81 12.44 22.48
CA ARG A 146 0.49 11.93 22.82
C ARG A 146 -0.03 10.99 21.72
N GLN A 147 -0.88 10.04 22.10
CA GLN A 147 -1.60 9.25 21.12
C GLN A 147 -2.64 10.12 20.41
N GLU A 148 -2.61 10.08 19.08
CA GLU A 148 -3.58 10.71 18.18
C GLU A 148 -4.32 9.64 17.43
N PRO A 149 -5.64 9.80 17.15
CA PRO A 149 -6.41 8.83 16.41
C PRO A 149 -5.95 8.71 14.96
N ASN A 150 -6.17 7.55 14.35
CA ASN A 150 -6.02 7.37 12.91
C ASN A 150 -6.94 8.36 12.18
N PRO A 151 -6.41 9.20 11.27
CA PRO A 151 -7.21 10.26 10.64
C PRO A 151 -8.40 9.76 9.85
N GLN A 152 -8.29 8.62 9.16
CA GLN A 152 -9.39 8.02 8.40
C GLN A 152 -10.55 7.64 9.33
N LEU A 153 -10.23 6.86 10.37
CA LEU A 153 -11.22 6.41 11.34
C LEU A 153 -11.83 7.56 12.13
N ALA A 154 -11.00 8.55 12.49
CA ALA A 154 -11.46 9.76 13.20
C ALA A 154 -12.47 10.56 12.36
N LEU A 155 -12.21 10.72 11.05
CA LEU A 155 -13.16 11.38 10.16
C LEU A 155 -14.43 10.57 9.99
N TYR A 156 -14.36 9.25 9.88
CA TYR A 156 -15.56 8.41 9.84
C TYR A 156 -16.38 8.55 11.13
N GLY A 157 -15.72 8.48 12.29
CA GLY A 157 -16.38 8.70 13.56
C GLY A 157 -17.03 10.07 13.67
N LEU A 158 -16.31 11.10 13.25
CA LEU A 158 -16.79 12.48 13.29
C LEU A 158 -18.03 12.70 12.39
N GLY A 159 -18.00 12.16 11.17
CA GLY A 159 -19.12 12.28 10.23
C GLY A 159 -20.34 11.43 10.63
N ALA A 160 -20.14 10.33 11.36
CA ALA A 160 -21.23 9.50 11.84
C ALA A 160 -21.90 10.06 13.12
N LEU A 161 -21.20 10.86 13.92
CA LEU A 161 -21.68 11.27 15.26
C LEU A 161 -23.09 11.89 15.24
N GLN A 162 -23.39 12.78 14.30
CA GLN A 162 -24.67 13.47 14.26
C GLN A 162 -25.85 12.49 14.11
N GLU A 163 -25.69 11.47 13.28
CA GLU A 163 -26.70 10.44 13.10
C GLU A 163 -26.76 9.48 14.29
N LEU A 164 -25.60 9.13 14.85
CA LEU A 164 -25.54 8.20 15.99
C LEU A 164 -26.09 8.81 17.26
N GLU A 165 -25.96 10.12 17.47
CA GLU A 165 -26.52 10.85 18.60
C GLU A 165 -28.08 10.82 18.61
N LEU A 166 -28.75 10.50 17.48
CA LEU A 166 -30.17 10.27 17.42
C LEU A 166 -30.61 8.99 18.16
N PHE A 167 -29.72 8.04 18.36
CA PHE A 167 -29.98 6.79 19.07
C PHE A 167 -29.66 6.88 20.57
N GLY A 168 -28.95 7.92 21.01
CA GLY A 168 -28.57 8.16 22.38
C GLY A 168 -27.32 9.02 22.51
N GLU A 169 -27.03 9.45 23.73
CA GLU A 169 -25.81 10.21 23.98
C GLU A 169 -24.55 9.36 23.75
N ILE A 170 -23.55 9.91 23.06
CA ILE A 170 -22.26 9.28 22.79
C ILE A 170 -21.17 10.10 23.49
N ASP A 171 -20.41 9.45 24.38
CA ASP A 171 -19.27 10.08 25.06
C ASP A 171 -17.93 9.71 24.40
N ASN A 172 -17.84 8.47 23.90
CA ASN A 172 -16.61 7.90 23.36
C ASN A 172 -16.86 7.20 22.03
N VAL A 173 -15.84 7.21 21.19
CA VAL A 173 -15.80 6.46 19.93
C VAL A 173 -14.63 5.48 19.98
N LEU A 174 -14.90 4.19 19.82
CA LEU A 174 -13.90 3.14 19.65
C LEU A 174 -13.57 3.04 18.16
N LEU A 175 -12.32 3.28 17.82
CA LEU A 175 -11.77 3.12 16.49
C LEU A 175 -11.09 1.75 16.39
N VAL A 176 -11.44 0.96 15.39
CA VAL A 176 -10.95 -0.40 15.21
C VAL A 176 -10.42 -0.58 13.79
N VAL A 177 -9.21 -1.11 13.68
CA VAL A 177 -8.64 -1.62 12.43
C VAL A 177 -8.62 -3.14 12.50
N TYR A 178 -9.20 -3.79 11.51
CA TYR A 178 -9.20 -5.25 11.39
C TYR A 178 -8.40 -5.66 10.14
N GLN A 179 -7.24 -6.35 10.33
CA GLN A 179 -6.36 -6.80 9.24
C GLN A 179 -6.19 -8.32 9.27
N PRO A 180 -7.04 -9.09 8.58
CA PRO A 180 -7.03 -10.55 8.67
C PRO A 180 -5.75 -11.18 8.12
N LYS A 181 -5.21 -10.71 6.99
CA LYS A 181 -3.97 -11.25 6.40
C LYS A 181 -2.75 -11.10 7.31
N LEU A 182 -2.76 -10.16 8.24
CA LEU A 182 -1.69 -9.93 9.20
C LEU A 182 -2.02 -10.44 10.61
N SER A 183 -3.19 -11.09 10.79
CA SER A 183 -3.72 -11.46 12.11
C SER A 183 -3.60 -10.30 13.11
N HIS A 184 -3.99 -9.11 12.66
CA HIS A 184 -3.79 -7.86 13.39
C HIS A 184 -5.13 -7.15 13.60
N ILE A 185 -5.44 -6.88 14.87
CA ILE A 185 -6.55 -6.03 15.29
C ILE A 185 -5.95 -4.96 16.20
N ASP A 186 -6.26 -3.70 15.93
CA ASP A 186 -5.82 -2.59 16.75
C ASP A 186 -6.98 -1.67 17.11
N GLU A 187 -7.01 -1.21 18.35
CA GLU A 187 -8.12 -0.49 18.93
C GLU A 187 -7.65 0.80 19.61
N PHE A 188 -8.42 1.85 19.46
CA PHE A 188 -8.18 3.11 20.15
C PHE A 188 -9.48 3.80 20.50
N THR A 189 -9.69 4.11 21.79
CA THR A 189 -10.86 4.86 22.23
C THR A 189 -10.51 6.35 22.29
N VAL A 190 -11.34 7.17 21.65
CA VAL A 190 -11.23 8.63 21.66
C VAL A 190 -12.52 9.24 22.22
N SER A 191 -12.39 10.28 23.06
CA SER A 191 -13.57 11.02 23.54
C SER A 191 -14.19 11.83 22.39
N VAL A 192 -15.52 12.04 22.44
CA VAL A 192 -16.20 12.92 21.47
C VAL A 192 -15.62 14.33 21.49
N ALA A 193 -15.16 14.81 22.65
CA ALA A 193 -14.51 16.12 22.77
C ALA A 193 -13.20 16.17 21.97
N ASP A 194 -12.35 15.15 22.12
CA ASP A 194 -11.06 15.06 21.38
C ASP A 194 -11.31 14.82 19.88
N LEU A 195 -12.32 14.04 19.53
CA LEU A 195 -12.71 13.81 18.14
C LEU A 195 -13.18 15.12 17.46
N ARG A 196 -13.96 15.93 18.14
CA ARG A 196 -14.38 17.26 17.66
C ARG A 196 -13.18 18.23 17.58
N ALA A 197 -12.22 18.13 18.50
CA ALA A 197 -10.97 18.89 18.42
C ALA A 197 -10.12 18.46 17.19
N PHE A 198 -10.10 17.16 16.89
CA PHE A 198 -9.48 16.65 15.67
C PHE A 198 -10.21 17.19 14.41
N GLY A 199 -11.53 17.28 14.42
CA GLY A 199 -12.33 17.88 13.33
C GLY A 199 -11.90 19.32 13.03
N LYS A 200 -11.66 20.16 14.06
CA LYS A 200 -11.15 21.52 13.86
C LYS A 200 -9.75 21.52 13.23
N LYS A 201 -8.88 20.57 13.62
CA LYS A 201 -7.55 20.40 12.99
C LYS A 201 -7.69 20.04 11.52
N ALA A 202 -8.63 19.17 11.18
CA ALA A 202 -8.90 18.78 9.79
C ALA A 202 -9.45 19.96 8.98
N SER A 203 -10.39 20.75 9.53
CA SER A 203 -10.92 21.97 8.90
C SER A 203 -9.80 22.96 8.58
N ALA A 204 -8.92 23.24 9.53
CA ALA A 204 -7.78 24.13 9.29
C ALA A 204 -6.83 23.60 8.19
N ALA A 205 -6.65 22.28 8.12
CA ALA A 205 -5.85 21.67 7.05
C ALA A 205 -6.52 21.81 5.66
N VAL A 206 -7.85 21.72 5.60
CA VAL A 206 -8.62 21.95 4.35
C VAL A 206 -8.49 23.40 3.89
N GLU A 207 -8.59 24.36 4.77
CA GLU A 207 -8.39 25.79 4.43
C GLU A 207 -7.00 26.04 3.84
N LEU A 208 -5.94 25.49 4.49
CA LEU A 208 -4.56 25.57 4.00
C LEU A 208 -4.39 24.84 2.66
N ALA A 209 -5.04 23.69 2.48
CA ALA A 209 -5.00 22.94 1.24
C ALA A 209 -5.70 23.67 0.11
N GLY A 210 -6.86 24.29 0.37
CA GLY A 210 -7.57 25.13 -0.60
C GLY A 210 -6.72 26.32 -1.05
N ALA A 211 -6.07 27.02 -0.13
CA ALA A 211 -5.12 28.08 -0.45
C ALA A 211 -3.92 27.55 -1.26
N ALA A 212 -3.42 26.37 -0.92
CA ALA A 212 -2.29 25.75 -1.61
C ALA A 212 -2.63 25.36 -3.06
N MET A 213 -3.85 24.94 -3.34
CA MET A 213 -4.31 24.61 -4.70
C MET A 213 -4.30 25.83 -5.63
N VAL A 214 -4.46 27.04 -5.10
CA VAL A 214 -4.48 28.29 -5.86
C VAL A 214 -3.09 28.93 -5.98
N ALA A 215 -2.36 28.98 -4.88
CA ALA A 215 -1.12 29.78 -4.80
C ALA A 215 0.13 28.96 -4.46
N GLY A 216 0.01 27.64 -4.39
CA GLY A 216 1.04 26.79 -3.78
C GLY A 216 0.98 26.88 -2.26
N GLY A 217 1.64 25.97 -1.56
CA GLY A 217 1.56 25.90 -0.10
C GLY A 217 2.79 25.29 0.54
N HIS A 218 2.87 25.39 1.86
CA HIS A 218 3.94 24.79 2.62
C HIS A 218 3.88 23.26 2.49
N LEU A 219 5.00 22.66 2.07
CA LEU A 219 5.18 21.23 1.93
C LEU A 219 5.92 20.69 3.15
N THR A 220 5.36 19.65 3.76
CA THR A 220 5.90 19.03 4.98
C THR A 220 6.27 17.56 4.65
N PRO A 221 7.49 17.29 4.16
CA PRO A 221 7.90 15.93 3.87
C PRO A 221 7.97 15.08 5.14
N GLY A 222 7.60 13.80 5.02
CA GLY A 222 7.66 12.84 6.10
C GLY A 222 7.22 11.45 5.64
N THR A 223 7.65 10.41 6.35
CA THR A 223 7.45 9.01 5.93
C THR A 223 5.99 8.63 5.75
N LYS A 224 5.09 9.14 6.60
CA LYS A 224 3.65 8.84 6.55
C LYS A 224 2.97 9.56 5.38
N GLN A 225 3.08 10.88 5.31
CA GLN A 225 2.39 11.68 4.30
C GLN A 225 2.98 11.55 2.90
N CYS A 226 4.30 11.30 2.77
CA CYS A 226 4.92 11.08 1.47
C CYS A 226 4.67 9.68 0.91
N ARG A 227 4.34 8.69 1.75
CA ARG A 227 4.13 7.31 1.32
C ARG A 227 3.16 7.20 0.14
N TRP A 228 1.99 7.80 0.27
CA TRP A 228 0.91 7.77 -0.73
C TRP A 228 0.78 9.07 -1.55
N CYS A 229 1.78 9.97 -1.45
CA CYS A 229 1.82 11.19 -2.25
C CYS A 229 2.29 10.84 -3.66
N ARG A 230 1.44 11.06 -4.65
CA ARG A 230 1.75 10.77 -6.06
C ARG A 230 2.79 11.73 -6.64
N ALA A 231 2.86 12.95 -6.12
CA ALA A 231 3.82 13.96 -6.55
C ALA A 231 5.19 13.88 -5.84
N LYS A 232 5.46 12.83 -5.04
CA LYS A 232 6.70 12.73 -4.25
C LYS A 232 7.97 12.76 -5.11
N HIS A 233 7.92 12.23 -6.35
CA HIS A 233 9.04 12.24 -7.31
C HIS A 233 9.47 13.66 -7.72
N ARG A 234 8.57 14.64 -7.70
CA ARG A 234 8.84 16.03 -8.09
C ARG A 234 8.62 17.04 -6.94
N CYS A 235 8.47 16.57 -5.72
CA CYS A 235 8.24 17.42 -4.57
C CYS A 235 9.50 18.22 -4.20
N PRO A 236 9.51 19.57 -4.28
CA PRO A 236 10.72 20.36 -4.04
C PRO A 236 11.18 20.29 -2.57
N ALA A 237 10.25 20.17 -1.62
CA ALA A 237 10.60 20.05 -0.21
C ALA A 237 11.22 18.69 0.12
N LEU A 238 10.70 17.60 -0.48
CA LEU A 238 11.28 16.26 -0.30
C LEU A 238 12.67 16.18 -0.96
N THR A 239 12.80 16.71 -2.19
CA THR A 239 14.10 16.77 -2.88
C THR A 239 15.14 17.55 -2.08
N ARG A 240 14.74 18.71 -1.51
CA ARG A 240 15.64 19.51 -0.67
C ARG A 240 16.06 18.74 0.59
N LEU A 241 15.10 18.11 1.28
CA LEU A 241 15.40 17.31 2.46
C LEU A 241 16.40 16.19 2.14
N VAL A 242 16.18 15.45 1.05
CA VAL A 242 17.12 14.39 0.62
C VAL A 242 18.48 14.98 0.25
N ALA A 243 18.53 16.10 -0.49
CA ALA A 243 19.77 16.76 -0.84
C ALA A 243 20.54 17.24 0.39
N ASP A 244 19.86 17.79 1.39
CA ASP A 244 20.48 18.24 2.62
C ASP A 244 21.06 17.07 3.44
N GLU A 245 20.34 15.95 3.53
CA GLU A 245 20.84 14.71 4.18
C GLU A 245 22.05 14.11 3.43
N VAL A 246 22.03 14.12 2.09
CA VAL A 246 23.11 13.57 1.27
C VAL A 246 24.33 14.51 1.25
N ARG A 247 24.13 15.83 1.23
CA ARG A 247 25.23 16.81 1.21
C ARG A 247 26.11 16.77 2.46
N LEU A 248 25.55 16.38 3.59
CA LEU A 248 26.32 16.18 4.82
C LEU A 248 27.44 15.15 4.66
N ASP A 249 27.34 14.26 3.62
CA ASP A 249 28.29 13.18 3.40
C ASP A 249 29.25 13.42 2.22
N PHE A 250 29.03 14.44 1.35
CA PHE A 250 29.80 14.59 0.11
C PHE A 250 30.71 15.81 0.03
N ASP A 251 30.52 16.85 0.83
CA ASP A 251 31.35 18.07 0.80
C ASP A 251 32.57 18.00 1.72
N ASP A 252 32.60 17.12 2.70
CA ASP A 252 33.80 16.80 3.49
C ASP A 252 34.21 15.34 3.18
N ALA A 253 35.49 15.12 2.91
CA ALA A 253 36.08 13.81 2.66
C ALA A 253 35.49 12.74 3.56
N VAL A 254 34.61 11.87 3.01
CA VAL A 254 33.84 10.81 3.65
C VAL A 254 33.96 10.85 5.16
N PRO A 255 33.06 11.48 5.90
CA PRO A 255 33.15 11.45 7.34
C PRO A 255 33.07 9.98 7.74
N VAL A 256 34.20 9.42 8.15
CA VAL A 256 34.19 8.20 8.93
C VAL A 256 33.34 8.57 10.12
N ILE A 257 32.03 8.17 10.10
CA ILE A 257 31.16 8.35 11.25
C ILE A 257 31.92 7.72 12.40
N PRO A 258 32.41 8.51 13.38
CA PRO A 258 33.17 7.92 14.48
C PRO A 258 32.24 6.87 15.07
N VAL A 259 32.68 5.62 15.19
CA VAL A 259 31.90 4.49 15.75
C VAL A 259 31.29 4.82 17.13
N ALA A 260 31.64 5.97 17.69
CA ALA A 260 31.21 6.49 18.98
C ALA A 260 30.00 7.43 18.95
N ASP A 261 29.55 7.97 17.79
CA ASP A 261 28.37 8.86 17.76
C ASP A 261 27.09 8.14 17.31
N PHE A 262 26.59 7.30 18.19
CA PHE A 262 25.33 6.60 17.99
C PHE A 262 24.13 7.54 17.79
N LYS A 263 24.20 8.78 18.25
CA LYS A 263 23.12 9.77 18.10
C LYS A 263 23.06 10.27 16.66
N GLU A 264 24.19 10.58 16.05
CA GLU A 264 24.29 10.98 14.64
C GLU A 264 23.90 9.81 13.72
N LEU A 265 24.42 8.62 14.00
CA LEU A 265 24.04 7.39 13.27
C LEU A 265 22.53 7.14 13.35
N ALA A 266 21.92 7.29 14.52
CA ALA A 266 20.47 7.12 14.69
C ALA A 266 19.66 8.16 13.90
N LYS A 267 20.14 9.40 13.81
CA LYS A 267 19.54 10.47 13.00
C LYS A 267 19.56 10.09 11.52
N HIS A 268 20.71 9.73 10.95
CA HIS A 268 20.81 9.30 9.56
C HIS A 268 19.96 8.06 9.28
N TYR A 269 20.00 7.08 10.18
CA TYR A 269 19.17 5.88 10.03
C TYR A 269 17.67 6.21 9.97
N SER A 270 17.21 7.20 10.74
CA SER A 270 15.80 7.62 10.73
C SER A 270 15.37 8.30 9.43
N SER A 271 16.30 8.84 8.64
CA SER A 271 16.04 9.49 7.35
C SER A 271 16.00 8.49 6.19
N ILE A 272 16.60 7.29 6.34
CA ILE A 272 16.68 6.27 5.27
C ILE A 272 15.32 5.92 4.66
N PRO A 273 14.23 5.68 5.43
CA PRO A 273 12.95 5.33 4.83
C PRO A 273 12.42 6.40 3.88
N LEU A 274 12.60 7.68 4.21
CA LEU A 274 12.13 8.78 3.38
C LEU A 274 12.99 8.96 2.11
N ILE A 275 14.31 8.78 2.24
CA ILE A 275 15.23 8.79 1.10
C ILE A 275 14.88 7.65 0.12
N LYS A 276 14.62 6.43 0.62
CA LYS A 276 14.17 5.30 -0.19
C LYS A 276 12.88 5.62 -0.92
N GLN A 277 11.86 6.15 -0.24
CA GLN A 277 10.60 6.54 -0.87
C GLN A 277 10.80 7.55 -2.01
N TRP A 278 11.73 8.48 -1.86
CA TRP A 278 12.06 9.43 -2.93
C TRP A 278 12.77 8.76 -4.11
N CYS A 279 13.76 7.90 -3.85
CA CYS A 279 14.46 7.14 -4.89
C CYS A 279 13.48 6.26 -5.69
N ASP A 280 12.61 5.55 -4.99
CA ASP A 280 11.60 4.66 -5.59
C ASP A 280 10.64 5.46 -6.47
N ALA A 281 10.22 6.64 -6.01
CA ALA A 281 9.32 7.51 -6.77
C ALA A 281 9.94 8.04 -8.07
N ILE A 282 11.22 8.41 -8.04
CA ILE A 282 11.97 8.80 -9.25
C ILE A 282 12.05 7.62 -10.22
N THR A 283 12.41 6.44 -9.71
CA THR A 283 12.52 5.23 -10.53
C THR A 283 11.19 4.86 -11.18
N ALA A 284 10.09 4.88 -10.40
CA ALA A 284 8.76 4.59 -10.90
C ALA A 284 8.32 5.59 -11.98
N GLU A 285 8.52 6.89 -11.77
CA GLU A 285 8.14 7.92 -12.75
C GLU A 285 8.98 7.79 -14.04
N MET A 286 10.29 7.59 -13.93
CA MET A 286 11.15 7.35 -15.09
C MET A 286 10.68 6.13 -15.90
N THR A 287 10.40 5.03 -15.20
CA THR A 287 9.90 3.79 -15.81
C THR A 287 8.58 4.02 -16.54
N LYS A 288 7.65 4.72 -15.90
CA LYS A 288 6.34 5.09 -16.48
C LYS A 288 6.50 5.93 -17.73
N GLN A 289 7.27 7.02 -17.68
CA GLN A 289 7.44 7.93 -18.80
C GLN A 289 8.06 7.24 -20.01
N VAL A 290 9.08 6.40 -19.81
CA VAL A 290 9.70 5.62 -20.89
C VAL A 290 8.73 4.56 -21.43
N ALA A 291 7.90 3.95 -20.59
CA ALA A 291 6.86 3.01 -21.03
C ALA A 291 5.76 3.68 -21.87
N GLU A 292 5.42 4.92 -21.55
CA GLU A 292 4.47 5.77 -22.30
C GLU A 292 5.07 6.34 -23.61
N GLY A 293 6.35 6.05 -23.90
CA GLY A 293 7.02 6.44 -25.13
C GLY A 293 7.77 7.77 -25.06
N ALA A 294 7.98 8.34 -23.87
CA ALA A 294 8.79 9.54 -23.72
C ALA A 294 10.27 9.25 -24.05
N GLU A 295 10.89 10.08 -24.87
CA GLU A 295 12.31 10.03 -25.15
C GLU A 295 13.06 10.86 -24.11
N ILE A 296 13.62 10.17 -23.09
CA ILE A 296 14.37 10.81 -22.00
C ILE A 296 15.87 10.52 -22.22
N ILE A 297 16.65 11.58 -22.45
CA ILE A 297 18.07 11.49 -22.72
C ILE A 297 18.85 11.37 -21.40
N GLY A 298 19.67 10.34 -21.30
CA GLY A 298 20.55 10.11 -20.16
C GLY A 298 21.81 10.99 -20.20
N PRO A 299 22.60 10.98 -19.12
CA PRO A 299 23.88 11.72 -19.04
C PRO A 299 24.91 11.28 -20.10
N ASP A 300 24.75 10.09 -20.68
CA ASP A 300 25.57 9.54 -21.76
C ASP A 300 25.13 10.04 -23.17
N GLY A 301 24.14 10.96 -23.23
CA GLY A 301 23.59 11.52 -24.45
C GLY A 301 22.68 10.57 -25.23
N LYS A 302 22.26 9.43 -24.64
CA LYS A 302 21.41 8.45 -25.28
C LYS A 302 20.08 8.30 -24.54
N PRO A 303 18.99 7.94 -25.24
CA PRO A 303 17.70 7.74 -24.59
C PRO A 303 17.71 6.49 -23.71
N PHE A 304 17.03 6.59 -22.56
CA PHE A 304 16.72 5.41 -21.75
C PHE A 304 15.84 4.44 -22.54
N LYS A 305 16.01 3.16 -22.30
CA LYS A 305 15.24 2.10 -22.95
C LYS A 305 15.02 0.92 -22.01
N PHE A 306 13.98 0.15 -22.27
CA PHE A 306 13.82 -1.16 -21.65
C PHE A 306 14.73 -2.18 -22.31
N VAL A 307 15.31 -3.04 -21.51
CA VAL A 307 16.09 -4.21 -21.94
C VAL A 307 15.61 -5.43 -21.17
N GLU A 308 15.86 -6.62 -21.71
CA GLU A 308 15.54 -7.85 -21.00
C GLU A 308 16.38 -7.94 -19.72
N GLY A 309 15.72 -8.15 -18.60
CA GLY A 309 16.36 -8.32 -17.29
C GLY A 309 17.13 -9.64 -17.18
N LYS A 310 17.64 -9.93 -16.01
CA LYS A 310 18.26 -11.22 -15.72
C LYS A 310 17.21 -12.32 -15.87
N ALA A 311 17.52 -13.36 -16.65
CA ALA A 311 16.62 -14.49 -16.80
C ALA A 311 16.26 -15.10 -15.43
N GLY A 312 14.97 -15.37 -15.24
CA GLY A 312 14.46 -15.98 -14.03
C GLY A 312 15.04 -17.37 -13.72
N ASP A 313 14.72 -17.90 -12.58
CA ASP A 313 15.15 -19.22 -12.16
C ASP A 313 14.65 -20.30 -13.12
N ARG A 314 15.44 -21.37 -13.23
CA ARG A 314 15.07 -22.54 -14.03
C ARG A 314 13.92 -23.26 -13.36
N LYS A 315 12.82 -23.44 -14.11
CA LYS A 315 11.66 -24.22 -13.69
C LYS A 315 11.46 -25.39 -14.66
N TRP A 316 10.87 -26.47 -14.17
CA TRP A 316 10.47 -27.56 -15.04
C TRP A 316 9.30 -27.12 -15.94
N THR A 317 9.35 -27.43 -17.23
CA THR A 317 8.22 -27.20 -18.15
C THR A 317 7.13 -28.26 -17.99
N ASP A 318 7.56 -29.49 -17.64
CA ASP A 318 6.71 -30.62 -17.31
C ASP A 318 7.32 -31.31 -16.09
N GLU A 319 6.74 -31.09 -14.91
CA GLU A 319 7.22 -31.64 -13.65
C GLU A 319 7.12 -33.16 -13.61
N LYS A 320 6.08 -33.76 -14.20
CA LYS A 320 5.91 -35.22 -14.21
C LYS A 320 6.95 -35.91 -15.09
N ALA A 321 7.21 -35.35 -16.26
CA ALA A 321 8.25 -35.86 -17.14
C ALA A 321 9.64 -35.72 -16.54
N ALA A 322 9.92 -34.57 -15.90
CA ALA A 322 11.18 -34.33 -15.19
C ALA A 322 11.36 -35.27 -13.98
N GLU A 323 10.29 -35.50 -13.22
CA GLU A 323 10.29 -36.43 -12.09
C GLU A 323 10.60 -37.87 -12.54
N ALA A 324 9.90 -38.37 -13.58
CA ALA A 324 10.13 -39.70 -14.12
C ALA A 324 11.60 -39.89 -14.58
N ALA A 325 12.14 -38.90 -15.28
CA ALA A 325 13.53 -38.94 -15.72
C ALA A 325 14.53 -38.83 -14.55
N LEU A 326 14.27 -37.99 -13.53
CA LEU A 326 15.09 -37.88 -12.34
C LEU A 326 15.09 -39.18 -11.52
N VAL A 327 13.93 -39.76 -11.31
CA VAL A 327 13.79 -41.03 -10.59
C VAL A 327 14.52 -42.16 -11.31
N GLY A 328 14.41 -42.21 -12.64
CA GLY A 328 15.13 -43.18 -13.47
C GLY A 328 16.66 -43.08 -13.35
N LEU A 329 17.22 -41.88 -13.16
CA LEU A 329 18.66 -41.67 -13.09
C LEU A 329 19.21 -41.63 -11.67
N LEU A 330 18.48 -41.14 -10.71
CA LEU A 330 18.94 -40.90 -9.35
C LEU A 330 18.24 -41.74 -8.29
N GLY A 331 17.18 -42.48 -8.64
CA GLY A 331 16.36 -43.22 -7.72
C GLY A 331 15.80 -42.34 -6.59
N PRO A 332 15.84 -42.78 -5.32
CA PRO A 332 15.36 -41.97 -4.20
C PRO A 332 16.04 -40.59 -4.03
N ARG A 333 17.23 -40.42 -4.60
CA ARG A 333 17.97 -39.16 -4.58
C ARG A 333 17.38 -38.08 -5.50
N ALA A 334 16.35 -38.42 -6.27
CA ALA A 334 15.57 -37.44 -7.06
C ALA A 334 14.80 -36.45 -6.15
N TYR A 335 14.62 -36.83 -4.89
CA TYR A 335 13.90 -36.01 -3.91
C TYR A 335 14.85 -35.47 -2.84
N THR A 336 14.62 -34.23 -2.42
CA THR A 336 15.12 -33.69 -1.17
C THR A 336 13.95 -33.72 -0.19
N GLU A 337 14.13 -34.31 1.00
CA GLU A 337 13.09 -34.51 2.00
C GLU A 337 12.07 -33.36 2.14
N PRO A 338 10.83 -33.57 1.83
CA PRO A 338 10.11 -34.54 0.99
C PRO A 338 9.79 -34.04 -0.42
N LYS A 339 10.64 -33.20 -1.03
CA LYS A 339 10.38 -32.54 -2.34
C LYS A 339 11.39 -32.99 -3.39
N MET A 340 10.92 -33.12 -4.65
CA MET A 340 11.77 -33.32 -5.82
C MET A 340 12.88 -32.26 -5.93
N LEU A 341 14.06 -32.65 -6.39
CA LEU A 341 15.15 -31.70 -6.67
C LEU A 341 14.71 -30.63 -7.66
N THR A 342 15.05 -29.38 -7.38
CA THR A 342 14.86 -28.30 -8.35
C THR A 342 15.79 -28.46 -9.53
N ALA A 343 15.45 -27.88 -10.70
CA ALA A 343 16.31 -27.95 -11.88
C ALA A 343 17.75 -27.47 -11.65
N PRO A 344 18.04 -26.38 -10.92
CA PRO A 344 19.41 -25.99 -10.58
C PRO A 344 20.13 -27.02 -9.68
N ALA A 345 19.44 -27.63 -8.72
CA ALA A 345 20.02 -28.63 -7.85
C ALA A 345 20.35 -29.94 -8.59
N ALA A 346 19.43 -30.40 -9.43
CA ALA A 346 19.64 -31.55 -10.30
C ALA A 346 20.82 -31.34 -11.27
N GLY A 347 20.96 -30.15 -11.87
CA GLY A 347 22.06 -29.81 -12.78
C GLY A 347 23.46 -29.75 -12.12
N LYS A 348 23.54 -29.70 -10.78
CA LYS A 348 24.79 -29.87 -10.06
C LYS A 348 25.20 -31.34 -9.96
N LEU A 349 24.24 -32.25 -9.96
CA LEU A 349 24.46 -33.71 -9.77
C LEU A 349 24.56 -34.46 -11.09
N ILE A 350 23.83 -34.05 -12.10
CA ILE A 350 23.77 -34.69 -13.42
C ILE A 350 24.56 -33.83 -14.42
N LYS A 351 25.58 -34.40 -15.03
CA LYS A 351 26.47 -33.75 -16.01
C LYS A 351 26.45 -34.47 -17.34
N GLY A 352 26.92 -33.77 -18.40
CA GLY A 352 27.14 -34.35 -19.72
C GLY A 352 25.88 -34.56 -20.55
N PRO A 353 25.87 -35.57 -21.46
CA PRO A 353 24.78 -35.77 -22.41
C PRO A 353 23.41 -35.98 -21.76
N ALA A 354 23.35 -36.71 -20.67
CA ALA A 354 22.08 -36.95 -19.95
C ALA A 354 21.40 -35.63 -19.51
N TRP A 355 22.17 -34.63 -19.08
CA TRP A 355 21.59 -33.33 -18.77
C TRP A 355 21.06 -32.63 -20.04
N LYS A 356 21.90 -32.57 -21.06
CA LYS A 356 21.58 -31.83 -22.29
C LYS A 356 20.43 -32.44 -23.07
N ASP A 357 20.40 -33.77 -23.18
CA ASP A 357 19.44 -34.45 -24.08
C ASP A 357 18.09 -34.73 -23.39
N VAL A 358 18.09 -34.90 -22.06
CA VAL A 358 16.88 -35.29 -21.31
C VAL A 358 16.27 -34.11 -20.54
N PHE A 359 17.10 -33.35 -19.82
CA PHE A 359 16.58 -32.36 -18.87
C PHE A 359 16.53 -30.95 -19.44
N GLU A 360 17.44 -30.55 -20.31
CA GLU A 360 17.44 -29.19 -20.87
C GLU A 360 16.16 -28.87 -21.66
N PRO A 361 15.56 -29.81 -22.43
CA PRO A 361 14.27 -29.59 -23.07
C PRO A 361 13.08 -29.42 -22.10
N LEU A 362 13.21 -29.94 -20.86
CA LEU A 362 12.20 -29.85 -19.80
C LEU A 362 12.33 -28.58 -18.97
N ILE A 363 13.34 -27.73 -19.25
CA ILE A 363 13.59 -26.50 -18.51
C ILE A 363 13.01 -25.32 -19.24
N LYS A 364 12.13 -24.59 -18.60
CA LYS A 364 11.65 -23.27 -19.05
C LYS A 364 12.29 -22.20 -18.18
N ARG A 365 12.84 -21.18 -18.81
CA ARG A 365 13.20 -19.92 -18.16
C ARG A 365 12.13 -18.90 -18.50
N ALA A 366 11.53 -18.30 -17.50
CA ALA A 366 10.72 -17.11 -17.75
C ALA A 366 11.62 -16.04 -18.37
N PRO A 367 11.15 -15.26 -19.35
CA PRO A 367 11.87 -14.08 -19.81
C PRO A 367 12.14 -13.18 -18.59
N GLY A 368 13.28 -12.53 -18.57
CA GLY A 368 13.59 -11.55 -17.52
C GLY A 368 12.60 -10.40 -17.60
N ARG A 369 12.22 -9.85 -16.44
CA ARG A 369 11.37 -8.66 -16.42
C ARG A 369 12.09 -7.53 -17.16
N PRO A 370 11.38 -6.73 -17.99
CA PRO A 370 11.96 -5.52 -18.57
C PRO A 370 12.51 -4.62 -17.46
N MET A 371 13.69 -4.08 -17.67
CA MET A 371 14.31 -3.15 -16.72
C MET A 371 14.78 -1.90 -17.44
N LEU A 372 14.69 -0.76 -16.78
CA LEU A 372 15.19 0.49 -17.32
C LEU A 372 16.72 0.48 -17.33
N ALA A 373 17.32 0.86 -18.46
CA ALA A 373 18.76 0.93 -18.63
C ALA A 373 19.19 2.21 -19.38
N PHE A 374 20.44 2.62 -19.20
CA PHE A 374 21.02 3.69 -20.00
C PHE A 374 21.03 3.32 -21.49
N GLY A 375 20.95 4.32 -22.37
CA GLY A 375 20.97 4.10 -23.81
C GLY A 375 22.25 3.44 -24.32
N SER A 376 23.33 3.50 -23.55
CA SER A 376 24.62 2.80 -23.81
C SER A 376 24.59 1.30 -23.50
N ASP A 377 23.57 0.78 -22.82
CA ASP A 377 23.47 -0.65 -22.53
C ASP A 377 23.40 -1.46 -23.83
N PRO A 378 24.28 -2.49 -24.01
CA PRO A 378 24.37 -3.24 -25.26
C PRO A 378 23.17 -4.15 -25.55
N ARG A 379 22.30 -4.41 -24.56
CA ARG A 379 21.13 -5.27 -24.74
C ARG A 379 20.09 -4.63 -25.67
N PRO A 380 19.44 -5.40 -26.53
CA PRO A 380 18.42 -4.88 -27.42
C PRO A 380 17.23 -4.32 -26.63
N PRO A 381 16.57 -3.25 -27.12
CA PRO A 381 15.37 -2.72 -26.49
C PRO A 381 14.23 -3.72 -26.59
N VAL A 382 13.44 -3.83 -25.52
CA VAL A 382 12.21 -4.61 -25.47
C VAL A 382 11.01 -3.67 -25.32
N ALA A 383 9.85 -4.08 -25.85
CA ALA A 383 8.63 -3.30 -25.70
C ALA A 383 8.21 -3.30 -24.22
N ALA A 384 7.79 -2.16 -23.73
CA ALA A 384 7.29 -1.97 -22.36
C ALA A 384 5.88 -2.59 -22.15
N ALA A 385 5.42 -3.45 -23.05
CA ALA A 385 4.07 -3.98 -23.04
C ALA A 385 3.73 -4.62 -21.69
N ALA A 386 2.72 -4.11 -21.04
CA ALA A 386 1.99 -4.63 -19.89
C ALA A 386 2.70 -4.56 -18.50
N THR A 387 3.81 -3.88 -18.33
CA THR A 387 4.60 -3.95 -17.09
C THR A 387 4.40 -2.80 -16.11
N ALA A 388 3.61 -1.78 -16.42
CA ALA A 388 3.33 -0.69 -15.48
C ALA A 388 2.70 -1.17 -14.15
N ASN A 389 2.00 -2.32 -14.17
CA ASN A 389 1.37 -2.88 -12.99
C ASN A 389 2.22 -3.92 -12.25
N GLU A 390 3.35 -4.39 -12.82
CA GLU A 390 4.20 -5.41 -12.18
C GLU A 390 5.39 -4.81 -11.41
N PHE A 391 5.73 -3.52 -11.64
CA PHE A 391 6.81 -2.86 -10.91
C PHE A 391 6.46 -2.49 -9.47
N ASP A 392 5.16 -2.46 -9.12
CA ASP A 392 4.71 -2.20 -7.76
C ASP A 392 4.95 -3.37 -6.79
N ASP A 393 5.22 -4.59 -7.30
CA ASP A 393 5.34 -5.80 -6.48
C ASP A 393 6.67 -5.91 -5.73
N GLU A 394 7.77 -5.36 -6.25
CA GLU A 394 9.08 -5.43 -5.60
C GLU A 394 9.31 -4.30 -4.57
N LEU A 395 8.49 -3.25 -4.60
CA LEU A 395 8.57 -2.14 -3.64
C LEU A 395 7.75 -2.40 -2.36
N ASN A 396 6.96 -3.49 -2.34
CA ASN A 396 6.08 -3.84 -1.23
C ASN A 396 6.38 -5.23 -0.60
N SER A 397 7.49 -5.89 -1.00
CA SER A 397 7.95 -7.14 -0.38
C SER A 397 9.00 -6.93 0.71
#